data_326f96b4bab85e381df1044b8c51ada0
#
_entry.id   326f96b4bab85e381df1044b8c51ada0
#
_cell.length_a   1.000
_cell.length_b   1.000
_cell.length_c   1.000
_cell.angle_alpha   90.00
_cell.angle_beta   90.00
_cell.angle_gamma   90.00
#
_symmetry.space_group_name_H-M   'P 1'
#
loop_
_entity.id
_entity.type
_entity.pdbx_description
1 polymer ?
#
loop_
_entity_poly.entity_id
_entity_poly.type
_entity_poly.pdbx_seq_one_letter_code
_entity_poly.pdbx_strand_id
1 'polypeptide(L)'
;MGIDGNPTVLENRALRQFPSPQELWACYKKYNGIETEQAEQTALSSYFFDAAGRSPRYYQRIAINRTVEAIARGQYRILLVMATGTGKTYTAFQIIYRLWKSGNKKRILYLADRNNLIIQTKKGDFKHFKDKLTIIKQKKIDKSYEIYLALYQGLTNYDEENDVYQEFSPDFFDLIIVDECHRGSVDEDKAWHKILTVIS
;
A
#
# COMPACT_ATOMS: atom_id res chain seq x y z
N MET A 1 18.37 -22.95 -11.20
CA MET A 1 17.15 -22.76 -10.40
C MET A 1 17.20 -21.40 -9.77
N GLY A 2 16.08 -20.63 -9.81
CA GLY A 2 15.98 -19.37 -9.09
C GLY A 2 16.00 -19.60 -7.58
N ILE A 3 16.16 -18.54 -6.82
CA ILE A 3 16.20 -18.54 -5.35
C ILE A 3 14.90 -19.15 -4.75
N ASP A 4 13.83 -19.15 -5.52
CA ASP A 4 12.49 -19.68 -5.22
C ASP A 4 12.28 -21.12 -5.72
N GLY A 5 13.32 -21.79 -6.22
CA GLY A 5 13.24 -23.15 -6.75
C GLY A 5 12.63 -23.26 -8.15
N ASN A 6 12.19 -22.16 -8.74
CA ASN A 6 11.67 -22.15 -10.09
C ASN A 6 12.81 -22.20 -11.12
N PRO A 7 12.63 -22.91 -12.25
CA PRO A 7 13.63 -22.92 -13.30
C PRO A 7 13.79 -21.51 -13.87
N THR A 8 14.99 -20.96 -13.74
CA THR A 8 15.35 -19.63 -14.29
C THR A 8 15.55 -19.65 -15.79
N VAL A 9 15.75 -20.82 -16.36
CA VAL A 9 15.87 -21.03 -17.80
C VAL A 9 14.74 -21.96 -18.21
N LEU A 10 13.74 -21.39 -18.83
CA LEU A 10 12.78 -22.13 -19.60
C LEU A 10 13.53 -22.67 -20.82
N GLU A 11 13.18 -23.86 -21.26
CA GLU A 11 13.79 -24.55 -22.40
C GLU A 11 14.14 -23.58 -23.54
N ASN A 12 15.36 -23.71 -24.07
CA ASN A 12 15.77 -23.02 -25.30
C ASN A 12 14.85 -23.44 -26.44
N ARG A 13 13.87 -22.62 -26.77
CA ARG A 13 13.01 -22.79 -27.92
C ARG A 13 13.57 -22.00 -29.10
N ALA A 14 13.74 -22.65 -30.22
CA ALA A 14 13.89 -21.94 -31.47
C ALA A 14 12.55 -21.25 -31.79
N LEU A 15 12.48 -19.94 -31.56
CA LEU A 15 11.30 -19.14 -31.90
C LEU A 15 11.39 -18.79 -33.39
N ARG A 16 10.40 -19.19 -34.16
CA ARG A 16 10.22 -18.72 -35.52
C ARG A 16 9.80 -17.24 -35.58
N GLN A 17 9.20 -16.77 -34.50
CA GLN A 17 8.68 -15.43 -34.37
C GLN A 17 8.69 -15.04 -32.88
N PHE A 18 9.01 -13.77 -32.57
CA PHE A 18 8.91 -13.27 -31.22
C PHE A 18 7.43 -13.21 -30.81
N PRO A 19 7.10 -13.57 -29.53
CA PRO A 19 5.76 -13.48 -29.03
C PRO A 19 5.28 -12.03 -29.04
N SER A 20 4.02 -11.83 -29.36
CA SER A 20 3.37 -10.52 -29.30
C SER A 20 3.29 -10.00 -27.84
N PRO A 21 3.13 -8.68 -27.62
CA PRO A 21 2.89 -8.14 -26.29
C PRO A 21 1.70 -8.79 -25.57
N GLN A 22 0.65 -9.15 -26.31
CA GLN A 22 -0.54 -9.81 -25.79
C GLN A 22 -0.24 -11.23 -25.30
N GLU A 23 0.54 -12.00 -26.06
CA GLU A 23 0.96 -13.35 -25.66
C GLU A 23 1.88 -13.29 -24.42
N LEU A 24 2.82 -12.33 -24.40
CA LEU A 24 3.68 -12.12 -23.22
C LEU A 24 2.86 -11.73 -22.00
N TRP A 25 1.89 -10.85 -22.16
CA TRP A 25 1.00 -10.46 -21.08
C TRP A 25 0.15 -11.64 -20.58
N ALA A 26 -0.37 -12.47 -21.47
CA ALA A 26 -1.11 -13.67 -21.10
C ALA A 26 -0.25 -14.65 -20.29
N CYS A 27 1.00 -14.88 -20.74
CA CYS A 27 1.96 -15.69 -20.01
C CYS A 27 2.28 -15.09 -18.63
N TYR A 28 2.49 -13.77 -18.55
CA TYR A 28 2.77 -13.07 -17.32
C TYR A 28 1.60 -13.19 -16.32
N LYS A 29 0.37 -12.98 -16.77
CA LYS A 29 -0.83 -13.14 -15.95
C LYS A 29 -0.92 -14.55 -15.37
N LYS A 30 -0.78 -15.55 -16.23
CA LYS A 30 -0.82 -16.96 -15.82
C LYS A 30 0.27 -17.28 -14.79
N TYR A 31 1.50 -16.83 -15.03
CA TYR A 31 2.63 -17.06 -14.11
C TYR A 31 2.43 -16.37 -12.76
N ASN A 32 1.87 -15.16 -12.76
CA ASN A 32 1.64 -14.38 -11.56
C ASN A 32 0.26 -14.60 -10.91
N GLY A 33 -0.59 -15.49 -11.42
CA GLY A 33 -1.90 -15.78 -10.86
C GLY A 33 -2.87 -14.60 -10.91
N ILE A 34 -2.80 -13.77 -11.96
CA ILE A 34 -3.72 -12.66 -12.22
C ILE A 34 -4.88 -13.21 -13.03
N GLU A 35 -5.92 -13.73 -12.35
CA GLU A 35 -6.97 -14.51 -12.99
C GLU A 35 -8.26 -13.71 -13.24
N THR A 36 -8.52 -12.68 -12.43
CA THR A 36 -9.73 -11.89 -12.53
C THR A 36 -9.51 -10.58 -13.30
N GLU A 37 -10.56 -10.10 -13.96
CA GLU A 37 -10.53 -8.80 -14.64
C GLU A 37 -10.19 -7.66 -13.68
N GLN A 38 -10.73 -7.68 -12.46
CA GLN A 38 -10.41 -6.69 -11.42
C GLN A 38 -8.92 -6.72 -11.04
N ALA A 39 -8.33 -7.91 -10.91
CA ALA A 39 -6.90 -8.05 -10.62
C ALA A 39 -6.05 -7.53 -11.77
N GLU A 40 -6.45 -7.80 -13.01
CA GLU A 40 -5.78 -7.29 -14.20
C GLU A 40 -5.85 -5.76 -14.29
N GLN A 41 -7.03 -5.16 -14.11
CA GLN A 41 -7.21 -3.71 -14.09
C GLN A 41 -6.37 -3.06 -12.97
N THR A 42 -6.30 -3.69 -11.81
CA THR A 42 -5.48 -3.22 -10.69
C THR A 42 -3.99 -3.29 -11.03
N ALA A 43 -3.52 -4.40 -11.59
CA ALA A 43 -2.13 -4.58 -12.00
C ALA A 43 -1.71 -3.60 -13.10
N LEU A 44 -2.62 -3.27 -14.02
CA LEU A 44 -2.39 -2.32 -15.12
C LEU A 44 -2.61 -0.86 -14.72
N SER A 45 -3.10 -0.57 -13.51
CA SER A 45 -3.35 0.81 -13.07
C SER A 45 -2.08 1.67 -13.15
N SER A 46 -2.22 2.88 -13.69
CA SER A 46 -1.09 3.77 -13.94
C SER A 46 -0.51 4.35 -12.64
N TYR A 47 0.79 4.60 -12.66
CA TYR A 47 1.43 5.42 -11.63
C TYR A 47 0.87 6.84 -11.63
N PHE A 48 0.97 7.50 -10.48
CA PHE A 48 0.79 8.93 -10.44
C PHE A 48 2.01 9.62 -11.05
N PHE A 49 1.76 10.50 -12.00
CA PHE A 49 2.76 11.39 -12.59
C PHE A 49 2.36 12.82 -12.28
N ASP A 50 3.24 13.58 -11.65
CA ASP A 50 3.03 15.00 -11.46
C ASP A 50 3.54 15.82 -12.66
N ALA A 51 3.21 17.12 -12.66
CA ALA A 51 3.68 18.02 -13.71
C ALA A 51 5.22 18.20 -13.75
N ALA A 52 5.91 17.85 -12.67
CA ALA A 52 7.36 17.85 -12.58
C ALA A 52 8.01 16.60 -13.20
N GLY A 53 7.20 15.64 -13.66
CA GLY A 53 7.68 14.43 -14.33
C GLY A 53 8.39 13.44 -13.40
N ARG A 54 8.18 13.54 -12.08
CA ARG A 54 8.77 12.61 -11.13
C ARG A 54 8.20 11.21 -11.35
N SER A 55 9.06 10.25 -11.66
CA SER A 55 8.72 8.84 -11.83
C SER A 55 9.39 7.98 -10.77
N PRO A 56 8.79 6.84 -10.41
CA PRO A 56 9.41 5.91 -9.47
C PRO A 56 10.74 5.38 -10.02
N ARG A 57 11.76 5.30 -9.17
CA ARG A 57 13.04 4.64 -9.48
C ARG A 57 12.81 3.14 -9.70
N TYR A 58 13.75 2.45 -10.37
CA TYR A 58 13.59 1.04 -10.74
C TYR A 58 13.20 0.14 -9.56
N TYR A 59 13.88 0.26 -8.40
CA TYR A 59 13.59 -0.54 -7.22
C TYR A 59 12.23 -0.19 -6.58
N GLN A 60 11.81 1.09 -6.63
CA GLN A 60 10.48 1.51 -6.21
C GLN A 60 9.42 0.92 -7.13
N ARG A 61 9.65 0.91 -8.45
CA ARG A 61 8.73 0.28 -9.42
C ARG A 61 8.53 -1.19 -9.14
N ILE A 62 9.62 -1.93 -8.84
CA ILE A 62 9.56 -3.34 -8.47
C ILE A 62 8.71 -3.52 -7.20
N ALA A 63 8.99 -2.73 -6.14
CA ALA A 63 8.24 -2.80 -4.89
C ALA A 63 6.76 -2.48 -5.09
N ILE A 64 6.45 -1.39 -5.81
CA ILE A 64 5.08 -0.97 -6.08
C ILE A 64 4.32 -2.03 -6.88
N ASN A 65 4.89 -2.53 -7.99
CA ASN A 65 4.22 -3.50 -8.83
C ASN A 65 3.94 -4.80 -8.07
N ARG A 66 4.95 -5.36 -7.41
CA ARG A 66 4.79 -6.60 -6.63
C ARG A 66 3.75 -6.46 -5.52
N THR A 67 3.70 -5.31 -4.84
CA THR A 67 2.70 -5.06 -3.79
C THR A 67 1.30 -4.95 -4.38
N VAL A 68 1.12 -4.15 -5.43
CA VAL A 68 -0.19 -3.97 -6.08
C VAL A 68 -0.71 -5.28 -6.65
N GLU A 69 0.14 -6.07 -7.30
CA GLU A 69 -0.22 -7.38 -7.84
C GLU A 69 -0.55 -8.41 -6.74
N ALA A 70 0.21 -8.40 -5.64
CA ALA A 70 -0.05 -9.27 -4.50
C ALA A 70 -1.42 -8.97 -3.86
N ILE A 71 -1.75 -7.69 -3.67
CA ILE A 71 -3.06 -7.26 -3.17
C ILE A 71 -4.17 -7.61 -4.17
N ALA A 72 -3.94 -7.41 -5.45
CA ALA A 72 -4.90 -7.75 -6.50
C ALA A 72 -5.26 -9.25 -6.52
N ARG A 73 -4.31 -10.11 -6.13
CA ARG A 73 -4.50 -11.58 -5.96
C ARG A 73 -5.10 -11.98 -4.62
N GLY A 74 -5.44 -11.01 -3.76
CA GLY A 74 -6.04 -11.27 -2.45
C GLY A 74 -5.03 -11.57 -1.34
N GLN A 75 -3.76 -11.22 -1.49
CA GLN A 75 -2.80 -11.36 -0.40
C GLN A 75 -3.07 -10.33 0.69
N TYR A 76 -3.29 -10.80 1.93
CA TYR A 76 -3.71 -9.95 3.04
C TYR A 76 -2.58 -9.23 3.77
N ARG A 77 -1.35 -9.80 3.76
CA ARG A 77 -0.23 -9.24 4.50
C ARG A 77 1.01 -9.16 3.62
N ILE A 78 1.63 -7.99 3.58
CA ILE A 78 2.82 -7.74 2.78
C ILE A 78 3.80 -6.94 3.62
N LEU A 79 5.05 -7.36 3.65
CA LEU A 79 6.15 -6.64 4.27
C LEU A 79 7.06 -6.05 3.18
N LEU A 80 7.25 -4.74 3.21
CA LEU A 80 8.23 -4.04 2.39
C LEU A 80 9.42 -3.60 3.23
N VAL A 81 10.60 -4.15 2.94
CA VAL A 81 11.83 -3.74 3.60
C VAL A 81 12.59 -2.79 2.68
N MET A 82 12.71 -1.53 3.10
CA MET A 82 13.37 -0.47 2.34
C MET A 82 14.28 0.35 3.25
N ALA A 83 15.50 0.64 2.79
CA ALA A 83 16.45 1.44 3.55
C ALA A 83 15.97 2.89 3.76
N THR A 84 16.49 3.56 4.77
CA THR A 84 16.22 4.98 5.00
C THR A 84 16.70 5.82 3.79
N GLY A 85 15.91 6.84 3.41
CA GLY A 85 16.24 7.70 2.27
C GLY A 85 15.90 7.13 0.88
N THR A 86 15.40 5.89 0.79
CA THR A 86 15.02 5.28 -0.50
C THR A 86 13.63 5.68 -1.00
N GLY A 87 12.92 6.54 -0.25
CA GLY A 87 11.61 7.06 -0.62
C GLY A 87 10.46 6.13 -0.25
N LYS A 88 10.47 5.54 0.95
CA LYS A 88 9.38 4.71 1.49
C LYS A 88 8.01 5.37 1.37
N THR A 89 7.90 6.63 1.84
CA THR A 89 6.63 7.39 1.78
C THR A 89 6.12 7.58 0.35
N TYR A 90 7.02 7.88 -0.59
CA TYR A 90 6.65 7.98 -2.02
C TYR A 90 6.22 6.62 -2.60
N THR A 91 6.88 5.55 -2.21
CA THR A 91 6.50 4.18 -2.61
C THR A 91 5.12 3.84 -2.07
N ALA A 92 4.84 4.12 -0.79
CA ALA A 92 3.53 3.94 -0.18
C ALA A 92 2.45 4.78 -0.87
N PHE A 93 2.74 6.06 -1.15
CA PHE A 93 1.85 6.92 -1.92
C PHE A 93 1.45 6.32 -3.27
N GLN A 94 2.41 5.83 -4.04
CA GLN A 94 2.17 5.23 -5.35
C GLN A 94 1.33 3.93 -5.25
N ILE A 95 1.57 3.11 -4.23
CA ILE A 95 0.77 1.91 -3.96
C ILE A 95 -0.67 2.31 -3.66
N ILE A 96 -0.88 3.25 -2.72
CA ILE A 96 -2.19 3.77 -2.35
C ILE A 96 -2.90 4.34 -3.58
N TYR A 97 -2.22 5.19 -4.34
CA TYR A 97 -2.79 5.84 -5.51
C TYR A 97 -3.30 4.82 -6.54
N ARG A 98 -2.50 3.82 -6.86
CA ARG A 98 -2.87 2.78 -7.85
C ARG A 98 -4.05 1.93 -7.38
N LEU A 99 -4.05 1.51 -6.11
CA LEU A 99 -5.13 0.71 -5.53
C LEU A 99 -6.44 1.51 -5.40
N TRP A 100 -6.33 2.76 -5.01
CA TRP A 100 -7.46 3.67 -4.93
C TRP A 100 -8.02 4.03 -6.32
N LYS A 101 -7.15 4.35 -7.27
CA LYS A 101 -7.55 4.73 -8.63
C LYS A 101 -8.19 3.58 -9.40
N SER A 102 -7.74 2.35 -9.20
CA SER A 102 -8.35 1.14 -9.78
C SER A 102 -9.67 0.75 -9.12
N GLY A 103 -10.05 1.39 -8.02
CA GLY A 103 -11.24 1.04 -7.25
C GLY A 103 -11.09 -0.25 -6.41
N ASN A 104 -9.91 -0.84 -6.39
CA ASN A 104 -9.63 -2.05 -5.61
C ASN A 104 -9.72 -1.79 -4.10
N LYS A 105 -9.21 -0.63 -3.65
CA LYS A 105 -9.25 -0.17 -2.26
C LYS A 105 -9.74 1.26 -2.22
N LYS A 106 -10.73 1.56 -1.35
CA LYS A 106 -11.33 2.90 -1.24
C LYS A 106 -10.98 3.58 0.08
N ARG A 107 -11.18 2.88 1.20
CA ARG A 107 -10.91 3.43 2.54
C ARG A 107 -9.56 2.92 3.03
N ILE A 108 -8.59 3.81 3.07
CA ILE A 108 -7.19 3.46 3.32
C ILE A 108 -6.67 4.22 4.53
N LEU A 109 -6.12 3.50 5.49
CA LEU A 109 -5.46 4.04 6.66
C LEU A 109 -3.94 3.97 6.50
N TYR A 110 -3.27 5.11 6.67
CA TYR A 110 -1.81 5.19 6.74
C TYR A 110 -1.39 5.60 8.16
N LEU A 111 -0.68 4.71 8.83
CA LEU A 111 -0.19 4.87 10.18
C LEU A 111 1.27 5.27 10.19
N ALA A 112 1.63 6.31 10.95
CA ALA A 112 2.99 6.75 11.15
C ALA A 112 3.32 6.90 12.65
N ASP A 113 4.62 6.89 12.97
CA ASP A 113 5.11 7.00 14.35
C ASP A 113 5.24 8.46 14.82
N ARG A 114 5.40 9.43 13.92
CA ARG A 114 5.72 10.82 14.26
C ARG A 114 4.85 11.86 13.58
N ASN A 115 4.44 12.87 14.36
CA ASN A 115 3.63 14.01 13.92
C ASN A 115 4.24 14.74 12.70
N ASN A 116 5.54 14.99 12.73
CA ASN A 116 6.22 15.68 11.65
C ASN A 116 6.15 14.90 10.34
N LEU A 117 6.17 13.56 10.40
CA LEU A 117 6.01 12.70 9.22
C LEU A 117 4.63 12.83 8.61
N ILE A 118 3.56 12.83 9.41
CA ILE A 118 2.18 12.98 8.92
C ILE A 118 1.99 14.32 8.21
N ILE A 119 2.48 15.42 8.80
CA ILE A 119 2.35 16.75 8.20
C ILE A 119 3.15 16.82 6.89
N GLN A 120 4.38 16.31 6.88
CA GLN A 120 5.22 16.25 5.68
C GLN A 120 4.59 15.35 4.61
N THR A 121 4.06 14.21 4.99
CA THR A 121 3.36 13.27 4.09
C THR A 121 2.16 13.95 3.45
N LYS A 122 1.32 14.62 4.23
CA LYS A 122 0.15 15.35 3.73
C LYS A 122 0.53 16.47 2.76
N LYS A 123 1.55 17.28 3.10
CA LYS A 123 2.01 18.40 2.27
C LYS A 123 2.83 17.95 1.07
N GLY A 124 3.43 16.78 1.14
CA GLY A 124 4.23 16.17 0.10
C GLY A 124 3.38 15.45 -0.96
N ASP A 125 3.69 14.19 -1.18
CA ASP A 125 3.06 13.38 -2.24
C ASP A 125 1.54 13.18 -2.00
N PHE A 126 1.09 13.06 -0.76
CA PHE A 126 -0.32 12.82 -0.43
C PHE A 126 -1.26 14.02 -0.66
N LYS A 127 -0.73 15.23 -0.90
CA LYS A 127 -1.55 16.41 -1.28
C LYS A 127 -2.40 16.17 -2.54
N HIS A 128 -1.99 15.22 -3.38
CA HIS A 128 -2.69 14.88 -4.61
C HIS A 128 -4.02 14.15 -4.40
N PHE A 129 -4.28 13.64 -3.20
CA PHE A 129 -5.61 13.13 -2.83
C PHE A 129 -6.63 14.23 -2.50
N LYS A 130 -6.18 15.49 -2.38
CA LYS A 130 -7.02 16.69 -2.20
C LYS A 130 -8.04 16.54 -1.04
N ASP A 131 -9.31 16.71 -1.38
CA ASP A 131 -10.48 16.61 -0.51
C ASP A 131 -10.79 15.18 -0.03
N LYS A 132 -10.15 14.17 -0.60
CA LYS A 132 -10.33 12.77 -0.21
C LYS A 132 -9.48 12.35 1.00
N LEU A 133 -8.57 13.21 1.44
CA LEU A 133 -7.61 12.91 2.49
C LEU A 133 -7.87 13.72 3.76
N THR A 134 -7.88 13.03 4.89
CA THR A 134 -7.93 13.65 6.23
C THR A 134 -6.80 13.17 7.13
N ILE A 135 -6.53 13.93 8.19
CA ILE A 135 -5.70 13.49 9.31
C ILE A 135 -6.62 13.26 10.49
N ILE A 136 -6.58 12.07 11.06
CA ILE A 136 -7.27 11.79 12.32
C ILE A 136 -6.57 12.56 13.43
N LYS A 137 -7.24 13.55 13.96
CA LYS A 137 -6.83 14.38 15.09
C LYS A 137 -7.94 14.34 16.12
N GLN A 138 -7.71 13.66 17.24
CA GLN A 138 -8.67 13.61 18.35
C GLN A 138 -10.06 12.98 18.02
N LYS A 139 -10.92 12.89 19.02
CA LYS A 139 -12.18 12.14 19.16
C LYS A 139 -13.27 12.36 18.09
N LYS A 140 -13.08 13.20 17.09
CA LYS A 140 -14.12 13.42 16.06
C LYS A 140 -13.64 12.92 14.71
N ILE A 141 -14.12 11.75 14.32
CA ILE A 141 -13.78 11.12 13.05
C ILE A 141 -14.85 11.45 12.03
N ASP A 142 -14.44 12.09 10.94
CA ASP A 142 -15.30 12.26 9.78
C ASP A 142 -15.11 11.05 8.86
N LYS A 143 -16.13 10.20 8.76
CA LYS A 143 -16.12 8.97 7.97
C LYS A 143 -16.37 9.18 6.47
N SER A 144 -16.49 10.42 6.02
CA SER A 144 -16.75 10.78 4.61
C SER A 144 -15.49 10.72 3.74
N TYR A 145 -14.31 10.68 4.35
CA TYR A 145 -13.03 10.62 3.63
C TYR A 145 -12.69 9.21 3.16
N GLU A 146 -11.76 9.15 2.21
CA GLU A 146 -11.30 7.88 1.62
C GLU A 146 -9.88 7.52 2.09
N ILE A 147 -9.02 8.53 2.32
CA ILE A 147 -7.64 8.34 2.78
C ILE A 147 -7.47 8.98 4.15
N TYR A 148 -7.03 8.20 5.10
CA TYR A 148 -6.84 8.61 6.50
C TYR A 148 -5.37 8.52 6.87
N LEU A 149 -4.82 9.60 7.40
CA LEU A 149 -3.50 9.62 8.02
C LEU A 149 -3.67 9.67 9.52
N ALA A 150 -2.97 8.82 10.26
CA ALA A 150 -3.03 8.82 11.70
C ALA A 150 -1.67 8.50 12.35
N LEU A 151 -1.49 8.99 13.56
CA LEU A 151 -0.43 8.54 14.46
C LEU A 151 -0.90 7.29 15.20
N TYR A 152 0.00 6.36 15.50
CA TYR A 152 -0.30 5.27 16.43
C TYR A 152 -0.86 5.80 17.74
N GLN A 153 -0.13 6.75 18.35
CA GLN A 153 -0.49 7.40 19.61
C GLN A 153 -1.79 8.21 19.55
N GLY A 154 -2.19 8.64 18.35
CA GLY A 154 -3.42 9.40 18.14
C GLY A 154 -4.68 8.53 18.03
N LEU A 155 -4.51 7.24 17.80
CA LEU A 155 -5.58 6.26 17.74
C LEU A 155 -5.74 5.50 19.05
N THR A 156 -4.69 5.37 19.84
CA THR A 156 -4.70 4.79 21.19
C THR A 156 -4.62 5.90 22.23
N ASN A 157 -5.58 5.98 23.13
CA ASN A 157 -5.51 6.82 24.32
C ASN A 157 -4.85 6.02 25.45
N TYR A 158 -4.08 6.72 26.30
CA TYR A 158 -3.51 6.12 27.51
C TYR A 158 -4.57 5.71 28.55
N ASP A 159 -5.81 6.23 28.41
CA ASP A 159 -6.97 5.82 29.19
C ASP A 159 -7.77 4.79 28.36
N GLU A 160 -7.69 3.54 28.74
CA GLU A 160 -8.22 2.36 28.00
C GLU A 160 -9.74 2.40 27.68
N GLU A 161 -10.49 3.35 28.21
CA GLU A 161 -11.95 3.40 28.06
C GLU A 161 -12.45 4.09 26.78
N ASN A 162 -11.60 4.76 25.99
CA ASN A 162 -12.03 5.54 24.81
C ASN A 162 -10.99 5.58 23.69
N ASP A 163 -10.50 4.45 23.26
CA ASP A 163 -9.59 4.37 22.11
C ASP A 163 -10.29 4.79 20.81
N VAL A 164 -9.71 5.76 20.11
CA VAL A 164 -10.28 6.35 18.88
C VAL A 164 -10.50 5.30 17.77
N TYR A 165 -9.67 4.25 17.73
CA TYR A 165 -9.84 3.19 16.74
C TYR A 165 -11.14 2.38 16.95
N GLN A 166 -11.71 2.33 18.14
CA GLN A 166 -12.98 1.64 18.42
C GLN A 166 -14.21 2.32 17.78
N GLU A 167 -14.07 3.57 17.34
CA GLU A 167 -15.12 4.25 16.59
C GLU A 167 -15.28 3.72 15.15
N PHE A 168 -14.29 2.97 14.65
CA PHE A 168 -14.38 2.32 13.36
C PHE A 168 -14.96 0.91 13.53
N SER A 169 -15.90 0.57 12.66
CA SER A 169 -16.36 -0.82 12.58
C SER A 169 -15.22 -1.71 12.04
N PRO A 170 -15.17 -2.98 12.45
CA PRO A 170 -14.37 -3.96 11.73
C PRO A 170 -14.66 -3.85 10.22
N ASP A 171 -13.67 -4.05 9.39
CA ASP A 171 -13.78 -3.92 7.92
C ASP A 171 -14.06 -2.48 7.41
N PHE A 172 -13.95 -1.45 8.25
CA PHE A 172 -14.09 -0.07 7.77
C PHE A 172 -12.99 0.30 6.78
N PHE A 173 -11.77 -0.16 7.00
CA PHE A 173 -10.63 0.09 6.12
C PHE A 173 -10.37 -1.10 5.21
N ASP A 174 -10.29 -0.85 3.91
CA ASP A 174 -9.94 -1.85 2.90
C ASP A 174 -8.44 -2.15 2.86
N LEU A 175 -7.61 -1.21 3.35
CA LEU A 175 -6.16 -1.31 3.40
C LEU A 175 -5.60 -0.51 4.56
N ILE A 176 -4.68 -1.11 5.30
CA ILE A 176 -3.92 -0.44 6.35
C ILE A 176 -2.45 -0.51 5.99
N ILE A 177 -1.78 0.64 5.98
CA ILE A 177 -0.34 0.75 5.78
C ILE A 177 0.30 1.25 7.05
N VAL A 178 1.27 0.50 7.54
CA VAL A 178 2.02 0.78 8.76
C VAL A 178 3.43 1.19 8.37
N ASP A 179 3.76 2.47 8.51
CA ASP A 179 5.11 2.98 8.23
C ASP A 179 6.00 2.78 9.46
N GLU A 180 7.28 2.45 9.21
CA GLU A 180 8.30 2.23 10.25
C GLU A 180 7.89 1.20 11.32
N CYS A 181 7.18 0.13 10.93
CA CYS A 181 6.63 -0.88 11.83
C CYS A 181 7.67 -1.61 12.72
N HIS A 182 8.96 -1.40 12.47
CA HIS A 182 10.07 -1.93 13.26
C HIS A 182 10.54 -0.95 14.37
N ARG A 183 10.05 0.29 14.35
CA ARG A 183 10.37 1.32 15.34
C ARG A 183 9.22 1.41 16.32
N GLY A 184 9.36 0.79 17.46
CA GLY A 184 8.42 0.92 18.54
C GLY A 184 9.12 0.61 19.86
N SER A 185 8.76 1.30 20.93
CA SER A 185 8.91 0.76 22.27
C SER A 185 8.00 -0.47 22.38
N VAL A 186 8.28 -1.37 23.33
CA VAL A 186 7.43 -2.57 23.55
C VAL A 186 5.95 -2.22 23.70
N ASP A 187 5.63 -0.99 24.13
CA ASP A 187 4.28 -0.49 24.29
C ASP A 187 3.66 0.03 22.97
N GLU A 188 4.46 0.61 22.07
CA GLU A 188 4.00 1.03 20.75
C GLU A 188 3.76 -0.17 19.83
N ASP A 189 4.56 -1.23 19.94
CA ASP A 189 4.30 -2.50 19.24
C ASP A 189 2.96 -3.11 19.66
N LYS A 190 2.57 -2.97 20.92
CA LYS A 190 1.24 -3.39 21.38
C LYS A 190 0.13 -2.51 20.84
N ALA A 191 0.36 -1.20 20.66
CA ALA A 191 -0.65 -0.26 20.22
C ALA A 191 -1.08 -0.52 18.76
N TRP A 192 -0.15 -0.63 17.81
CA TRP A 192 -0.54 -0.89 16.42
C TRP A 192 -1.07 -2.32 16.21
N HIS A 193 -0.61 -3.30 17.01
CA HIS A 193 -1.19 -4.63 17.02
C HIS A 193 -2.66 -4.60 17.49
N LYS A 194 -2.98 -3.88 18.56
CA LYS A 194 -4.37 -3.68 19.02
C LYS A 194 -5.23 -3.07 17.91
N ILE A 195 -4.73 -1.99 17.27
CA ILE A 195 -5.43 -1.34 16.17
C ILE A 195 -5.74 -2.34 15.06
N LEU A 196 -4.73 -3.09 14.59
CA LEU A 196 -4.94 -4.07 13.52
C LEU A 196 -5.89 -5.20 13.91
N THR A 197 -5.88 -5.63 15.16
CA THR A 197 -6.78 -6.72 15.61
C THR A 197 -8.25 -6.29 15.61
N VAL A 198 -8.54 -5.00 15.78
CA VAL A 198 -9.91 -4.49 15.90
C VAL A 198 -10.47 -4.02 14.56
N ILE A 199 -9.63 -3.45 13.69
CA ILE A 199 -10.10 -2.76 12.46
C ILE A 199 -9.66 -3.43 11.15
N SER A 200 -9.08 -4.64 11.22
CA SER A 200 -8.67 -5.41 10.02
C SER A 200 -9.45 -6.72 9.89
#